data_1136d6fd5a528ee5f1052c94236e37c9
#
_entry.id   1136d6fd5a528ee5f1052c94236e37c9
#
_cell.length_a   1.000
_cell.length_b   1.000
_cell.length_c   1.000
_cell.angle_alpha   90.00
_cell.angle_beta   90.00
_cell.angle_gamma   90.00
#
_symmetry.space_group_name_H-M   'P 1'
#
loop_
_entity.id
_entity.type
_entity.pdbx_description
1 polymer ?
#
loop_
_entity_poly.entity_id
_entity_poly.type
_entity_poly.pdbx_seq_one_letter_code
_entity_poly.pdbx_strand_id
1 'polypeptide(L)'
;MKFKFQRKYLSIPYVLFLLLFVVVPVLIIIYYAFTNKNTGEFSFIHLQNFFSDKTNIDVLIISLVFALANTIICLLIGYPIAYILANKKINKNKVLIFLFIMPMWINFVVRTAATRELLTWIGLGGGRYPEFATLVGLVYNYLPFVILPLHSTMLKMDKSQIEASYDLGANGFQTFTKVIIPMTMPGIVSACTMVFMPTISSYVISDLLSEYNIVLFGSYIDLYFNQANWNFGSFMALIMLILIGISVLITRKFSKEDSTRASLW
;
A
#
# COMPACT_ATOMS: atom_id res chain seq x y z
N MET A 1 -32.73 -37.33 -13.01
CA MET A 1 -31.48 -37.10 -12.24
C MET A 1 -31.76 -36.02 -11.21
N LYS A 2 -31.84 -36.34 -9.91
CA LYS A 2 -31.98 -35.30 -8.85
C LYS A 2 -30.62 -34.68 -8.60
N PHE A 3 -30.41 -33.43 -9.04
CA PHE A 3 -29.25 -32.64 -8.69
C PHE A 3 -29.21 -32.46 -7.15
N LYS A 4 -28.34 -33.21 -6.46
CA LYS A 4 -28.05 -32.94 -5.05
C LYS A 4 -27.22 -31.65 -4.98
N PHE A 5 -27.87 -30.54 -4.65
CA PHE A 5 -27.21 -29.25 -4.41
C PHE A 5 -26.24 -29.40 -3.22
N GLN A 6 -24.96 -29.39 -3.51
CA GLN A 6 -23.90 -29.43 -2.49
C GLN A 6 -23.39 -28.00 -2.26
N ARG A 7 -23.05 -27.67 -1.01
CA ARG A 7 -22.53 -26.34 -0.63
C ARG A 7 -21.32 -25.88 -1.50
N LYS A 8 -20.54 -26.82 -2.02
CA LYS A 8 -19.42 -26.53 -2.93
C LYS A 8 -19.86 -25.88 -4.25
N TYR A 9 -21.11 -26.05 -4.70
CA TYR A 9 -21.59 -25.41 -5.93
C TYR A 9 -21.85 -23.90 -5.76
N LEU A 10 -22.00 -23.43 -4.52
CA LEU A 10 -22.11 -22.00 -4.22
C LEU A 10 -20.78 -21.24 -4.47
N SER A 11 -19.65 -21.93 -4.51
CA SER A 11 -18.37 -21.31 -4.85
C SER A 11 -18.15 -21.13 -6.36
N ILE A 12 -18.94 -21.79 -7.22
CA ILE A 12 -18.77 -21.74 -8.69
C ILE A 12 -18.88 -20.31 -9.23
N PRO A 13 -19.92 -19.51 -8.88
CA PRO A 13 -20.01 -18.12 -9.36
C PRO A 13 -18.80 -17.27 -8.94
N TYR A 14 -18.31 -17.49 -7.71
CA TYR A 14 -17.14 -16.79 -7.19
C TYR A 14 -15.85 -17.19 -7.94
N VAL A 15 -15.64 -18.48 -8.17
CA VAL A 15 -14.50 -18.99 -8.94
C VAL A 15 -14.55 -18.48 -10.37
N LEU A 16 -15.73 -18.49 -11.01
CA LEU A 16 -15.90 -17.95 -12.37
C LEU A 16 -15.57 -16.46 -12.44
N PHE A 17 -16.04 -15.70 -11.46
CA PHE A 17 -15.71 -14.28 -11.34
C PHE A 17 -14.19 -14.06 -11.22
N LEU A 18 -13.50 -14.79 -10.33
CA LEU A 18 -12.06 -14.70 -10.19
C LEU A 18 -11.31 -15.08 -11.47
N LEU A 19 -11.74 -16.13 -12.15
CA LEU A 19 -11.13 -16.54 -13.41
C LEU A 19 -11.27 -15.46 -14.48
N LEU A 20 -12.48 -14.93 -14.69
CA LEU A 20 -12.75 -13.95 -15.74
C LEU A 20 -12.14 -12.57 -15.45
N PHE A 21 -12.21 -12.09 -14.22
CA PHE A 21 -11.84 -10.71 -13.89
C PHE A 21 -10.46 -10.55 -13.25
N VAL A 22 -9.83 -11.62 -12.80
CA VAL A 22 -8.47 -11.58 -12.24
C VAL A 22 -7.50 -12.38 -13.10
N VAL A 23 -7.78 -13.66 -13.34
CA VAL A 23 -6.81 -14.53 -14.02
C VAL A 23 -6.67 -14.16 -15.51
N VAL A 24 -7.80 -13.96 -16.21
CA VAL A 24 -7.75 -13.62 -17.65
C VAL A 24 -7.01 -12.31 -17.92
N PRO A 25 -7.29 -11.17 -17.22
CA PRO A 25 -6.52 -9.95 -17.41
C PRO A 25 -5.02 -10.11 -17.12
N VAL A 26 -4.66 -10.87 -16.08
CA VAL A 26 -3.24 -11.14 -15.78
C VAL A 26 -2.59 -11.95 -16.89
N LEU A 27 -3.26 -12.96 -17.44
CA LEU A 27 -2.76 -13.73 -18.57
C LEU A 27 -2.60 -12.87 -19.84
N ILE A 28 -3.51 -11.91 -20.07
CA ILE A 28 -3.41 -10.95 -21.18
C ILE A 28 -2.18 -10.05 -20.98
N ILE A 29 -1.94 -9.55 -19.78
CA ILE A 29 -0.74 -8.76 -19.47
C ILE A 29 0.52 -9.58 -19.73
N ILE A 30 0.58 -10.83 -19.27
CA ILE A 30 1.71 -11.72 -19.50
C ILE A 30 1.90 -11.97 -21.01
N TYR A 31 0.83 -12.21 -21.74
CA TYR A 31 0.90 -12.41 -23.19
C TYR A 31 1.49 -11.19 -23.90
N TYR A 32 0.97 -9.98 -23.65
CA TYR A 32 1.48 -8.76 -24.26
C TYR A 32 2.92 -8.44 -23.82
N ALA A 33 3.27 -8.70 -22.57
CA ALA A 33 4.60 -8.45 -22.03
C ALA A 33 5.70 -9.21 -22.77
N PHE A 34 5.39 -10.40 -23.29
CA PHE A 34 6.35 -11.26 -24.02
C PHE A 34 6.05 -11.38 -25.51
N THR A 35 5.22 -10.51 -26.08
CA THR A 35 4.90 -10.53 -27.50
C THR A 35 5.46 -9.28 -28.17
N ASN A 36 6.15 -9.44 -29.30
CA ASN A 36 6.62 -8.31 -30.09
C ASN A 36 5.46 -7.63 -30.82
N LYS A 37 5.33 -6.30 -30.70
CA LYS A 37 4.26 -5.50 -31.32
C LYS A 37 4.18 -5.67 -32.84
N ASN A 38 5.32 -5.85 -33.51
CA ASN A 38 5.39 -5.84 -34.98
C ASN A 38 5.22 -7.23 -35.59
N THR A 39 5.76 -8.27 -34.95
CA THR A 39 5.76 -9.63 -35.51
C THR A 39 4.70 -10.53 -34.86
N GLY A 40 4.17 -10.17 -33.70
CA GLY A 40 3.26 -11.03 -32.93
C GLY A 40 3.92 -12.26 -32.31
N GLU A 41 5.24 -12.42 -32.46
CA GLU A 41 5.99 -13.55 -31.96
C GLU A 41 6.46 -13.35 -30.54
N PHE A 42 6.69 -14.46 -29.83
CA PHE A 42 7.24 -14.44 -28.49
C PHE A 42 8.66 -13.86 -28.49
N SER A 43 8.91 -12.85 -27.66
CA SER A 43 10.19 -12.13 -27.64
C SER A 43 10.50 -11.56 -26.25
N PHE A 44 11.78 -11.58 -25.89
CA PHE A 44 12.30 -10.91 -24.69
C PHE A 44 12.79 -9.49 -24.93
N ILE A 45 12.41 -8.88 -26.07
CA ILE A 45 12.86 -7.54 -26.44
C ILE A 45 12.49 -6.47 -25.41
N HIS A 46 11.33 -6.61 -24.77
CA HIS A 46 10.88 -5.67 -23.73
C HIS A 46 11.71 -5.76 -22.46
N LEU A 47 12.21 -6.96 -22.11
CA LEU A 47 13.16 -7.17 -21.02
C LEU A 47 14.47 -6.44 -21.31
N GLN A 48 15.00 -6.62 -22.53
CA GLN A 48 16.23 -5.97 -22.95
C GLN A 48 16.08 -4.45 -22.96
N ASN A 49 15.01 -3.94 -23.55
CA ASN A 49 14.72 -2.49 -23.62
C ASN A 49 14.58 -1.88 -22.22
N PHE A 50 13.94 -2.58 -21.29
CA PHE A 50 13.77 -2.10 -19.92
C PHE A 50 15.11 -1.89 -19.21
N PHE A 51 16.01 -2.87 -19.27
CA PHE A 51 17.32 -2.78 -18.62
C PHE A 51 18.35 -1.94 -19.40
N SER A 52 18.15 -1.73 -20.71
CA SER A 52 19.03 -0.89 -21.52
C SER A 52 18.77 0.60 -21.34
N ASP A 53 17.56 0.99 -20.98
CA ASP A 53 17.20 2.39 -20.70
C ASP A 53 17.27 2.67 -19.20
N LYS A 54 18.27 3.47 -18.82
CA LYS A 54 18.49 3.89 -17.43
C LYS A 54 17.27 4.57 -16.84
N THR A 55 16.49 5.30 -17.63
CA THR A 55 15.29 6.01 -17.19
C THR A 55 14.27 5.09 -16.54
N ASN A 56 14.09 3.88 -17.11
CA ASN A 56 13.14 2.89 -16.54
C ASN A 56 13.54 2.45 -15.13
N ILE A 57 14.86 2.26 -14.94
CA ILE A 57 15.42 1.84 -13.63
C ILE A 57 15.33 2.98 -12.64
N ASP A 58 15.64 4.20 -13.04
CA ASP A 58 15.60 5.39 -12.20
C ASP A 58 14.17 5.65 -11.71
N VAL A 59 13.17 5.58 -12.59
CA VAL A 59 11.74 5.73 -12.24
C VAL A 59 11.29 4.64 -11.26
N LEU A 60 11.74 3.40 -11.44
CA LEU A 60 11.44 2.30 -10.52
C LEU A 60 12.04 2.54 -9.14
N ILE A 61 13.32 2.95 -9.07
CA ILE A 61 14.02 3.25 -7.81
C ILE A 61 13.34 4.42 -7.09
N ILE A 62 13.04 5.50 -7.80
CA ILE A 62 12.34 6.66 -7.23
C ILE A 62 11.00 6.22 -6.63
N SER A 63 10.23 5.40 -7.33
CA SER A 63 8.94 4.90 -6.84
C SER A 63 9.08 4.06 -5.58
N LEU A 64 10.11 3.20 -5.50
CA LEU A 64 10.40 2.42 -4.30
C LEU A 64 10.81 3.32 -3.12
N VAL A 65 11.61 4.35 -3.37
CA VAL A 65 12.01 5.33 -2.35
C VAL A 65 10.79 6.09 -1.82
N PHE A 66 9.92 6.58 -2.71
CA PHE A 66 8.68 7.25 -2.29
C PHE A 66 7.74 6.32 -1.52
N ALA A 67 7.60 5.06 -1.95
CA ALA A 67 6.77 4.08 -1.26
C ALA A 67 7.30 3.75 0.14
N LEU A 68 8.61 3.58 0.29
CA LEU A 68 9.24 3.38 1.59
C LEU A 68 9.13 4.61 2.48
N ALA A 69 9.46 5.80 1.96
CA ALA A 69 9.37 7.06 2.69
C ALA A 69 7.93 7.31 3.17
N ASN A 70 6.94 7.16 2.28
CA ASN A 70 5.52 7.31 2.62
C ASN A 70 5.11 6.32 3.71
N THR A 71 5.49 5.05 3.59
CA THR A 71 5.16 4.01 4.57
C THR A 71 5.74 4.32 5.94
N ILE A 72 7.02 4.73 5.99
CA ILE A 72 7.69 5.09 7.25
C ILE A 72 7.03 6.31 7.89
N ILE A 73 6.78 7.37 7.11
CA ILE A 73 6.14 8.60 7.62
C ILE A 73 4.73 8.31 8.12
N CYS A 74 3.95 7.55 7.34
CA CYS A 74 2.60 7.13 7.75
C CYS A 74 2.61 6.31 9.04
N LEU A 75 3.60 5.42 9.24
CA LEU A 75 3.75 4.67 10.48
C LEU A 75 4.14 5.58 11.64
N LEU A 76 5.11 6.47 11.46
CA LEU A 76 5.56 7.38 12.51
C LEU A 76 4.44 8.29 13.01
N ILE A 77 3.57 8.75 12.12
CA ILE A 77 2.42 9.59 12.46
C ILE A 77 1.23 8.74 12.92
N GLY A 78 0.92 7.68 12.20
CA GLY A 78 -0.27 6.86 12.40
C GLY A 78 -0.21 5.98 13.65
N TYR A 79 0.99 5.51 14.04
CA TYR A 79 1.15 4.66 15.22
C TYR A 79 0.79 5.38 16.52
N PRO A 80 1.33 6.58 16.84
CA PRO A 80 0.92 7.34 18.02
C PRO A 80 -0.57 7.68 18.01
N ILE A 81 -1.11 8.07 16.85
CA ILE A 81 -2.53 8.39 16.70
C ILE A 81 -3.39 7.15 17.01
N ALA A 82 -3.06 6.00 16.41
CA ALA A 82 -3.79 4.74 16.65
C ALA A 82 -3.72 4.32 18.13
N TYR A 83 -2.55 4.49 18.77
CA TYR A 83 -2.36 4.19 20.18
C TYR A 83 -3.24 5.07 21.09
N ILE A 84 -3.28 6.38 20.84
CA ILE A 84 -4.13 7.33 21.56
C ILE A 84 -5.61 6.98 21.34
N LEU A 85 -6.02 6.69 20.11
CA LEU A 85 -7.40 6.36 19.77
C LEU A 85 -7.87 5.03 20.36
N ALA A 86 -6.97 4.05 20.52
CA ALA A 86 -7.27 2.76 21.16
C ALA A 86 -7.37 2.84 22.67
N ASN A 87 -6.84 3.91 23.28
CA ASN A 87 -6.89 4.08 24.73
C ASN A 87 -8.28 4.56 25.19
N LYS A 88 -9.04 3.67 25.83
CA LYS A 88 -10.39 3.95 26.32
C LYS A 88 -10.46 5.07 27.38
N LYS A 89 -9.35 5.38 28.08
CA LYS A 89 -9.29 6.49 29.04
C LYS A 89 -9.28 7.85 28.33
N ILE A 90 -8.65 7.92 27.15
CA ILE A 90 -8.52 9.14 26.33
C ILE A 90 -9.70 9.26 25.37
N ASN A 91 -10.00 8.21 24.63
CA ASN A 91 -11.08 8.18 23.64
C ASN A 91 -12.33 7.50 24.21
N LYS A 92 -13.04 8.22 25.11
CA LYS A 92 -14.25 7.72 25.73
C LYS A 92 -15.39 7.45 24.74
N ASN A 93 -15.53 8.28 23.73
CA ASN A 93 -16.71 8.29 22.85
C ASN A 93 -16.49 7.53 21.53
N LYS A 94 -15.32 6.97 21.28
CA LYS A 94 -14.97 6.26 20.03
C LYS A 94 -15.22 7.05 18.74
N VAL A 95 -15.62 8.32 18.82
CA VAL A 95 -15.99 9.17 17.67
C VAL A 95 -14.75 9.68 16.94
N LEU A 96 -13.65 9.89 17.67
CA LEU A 96 -12.43 10.48 17.10
C LEU A 96 -11.85 9.67 15.93
N ILE A 97 -12.02 8.35 15.91
CA ILE A 97 -11.55 7.52 14.80
C ILE A 97 -12.27 7.87 13.50
N PHE A 98 -13.55 8.26 13.58
CA PHE A 98 -14.32 8.64 12.39
C PHE A 98 -13.75 9.89 11.71
N LEU A 99 -13.14 10.83 12.46
CA LEU A 99 -12.49 12.01 11.88
C LEU A 99 -11.33 11.64 10.94
N PHE A 100 -10.63 10.53 11.22
CA PHE A 100 -9.57 10.03 10.35
C PHE A 100 -10.11 9.21 9.18
N ILE A 101 -11.30 8.60 9.32
CA ILE A 101 -11.93 7.79 8.28
C ILE A 101 -12.74 8.64 7.31
N MET A 102 -13.41 9.70 7.79
CA MET A 102 -14.28 10.56 6.97
C MET A 102 -13.63 11.06 5.67
N PRO A 103 -12.36 11.49 5.66
CA PRO A 103 -11.71 11.89 4.42
C PRO A 103 -11.67 10.79 3.35
N MET A 104 -11.73 9.51 3.73
CA MET A 104 -11.72 8.40 2.76
C MET A 104 -13.02 8.32 1.93
N TRP A 105 -14.11 8.91 2.38
CA TRP A 105 -15.38 8.93 1.65
C TRP A 105 -15.41 9.97 0.53
N ILE A 106 -14.48 10.93 0.58
CA ILE A 106 -14.31 11.92 -0.49
C ILE A 106 -13.49 11.26 -1.61
N ASN A 107 -13.89 11.51 -2.86
CA ASN A 107 -13.11 11.05 -4.02
C ASN A 107 -11.65 11.49 -3.90
N PHE A 108 -10.72 10.54 -4.06
CA PHE A 108 -9.30 10.76 -3.81
C PHE A 108 -8.69 11.80 -4.77
N VAL A 109 -9.19 11.89 -6.02
CA VAL A 109 -8.71 12.86 -7.02
C VAL A 109 -9.05 14.27 -6.58
N VAL A 110 -10.32 14.50 -6.16
CA VAL A 110 -10.79 15.80 -5.68
C VAL A 110 -10.01 16.23 -4.43
N ARG A 111 -9.79 15.29 -3.52
CA ARG A 111 -9.00 15.52 -2.31
C ARG A 111 -7.55 15.87 -2.62
N THR A 112 -6.94 15.17 -3.59
CA THR A 112 -5.58 15.44 -4.04
C THR A 112 -5.47 16.79 -4.72
N ALA A 113 -6.45 17.17 -5.56
CA ALA A 113 -6.50 18.48 -6.19
C ALA A 113 -6.64 19.62 -5.15
N ALA A 114 -7.52 19.45 -4.15
CA ALA A 114 -7.64 20.40 -3.05
C ALA A 114 -6.33 20.55 -2.24
N THR A 115 -5.62 19.44 -2.01
CA THR A 115 -4.31 19.45 -1.34
C THR A 115 -3.28 20.21 -2.18
N ARG A 116 -3.27 20.02 -3.50
CA ARG A 116 -2.41 20.77 -4.42
C ARG A 116 -2.65 22.27 -4.32
N GLU A 117 -3.92 22.71 -4.40
CA GLU A 117 -4.27 24.11 -4.32
C GLU A 117 -3.84 24.73 -2.98
N LEU A 118 -4.05 24.01 -1.88
CA LEU A 118 -3.64 24.45 -0.55
C LEU A 118 -2.11 24.59 -0.45
N LEU A 119 -1.35 23.61 -0.94
CA LEU A 119 0.11 23.68 -0.95
C LEU A 119 0.63 24.82 -1.82
N THR A 120 0.01 25.05 -2.97
CA THR A 120 0.36 26.16 -3.86
C THR A 120 0.08 27.51 -3.19
N TRP A 121 -1.05 27.65 -2.50
CA TRP A 121 -1.42 28.87 -1.80
C TRP A 121 -0.46 29.24 -0.68
N ILE A 122 0.09 28.26 0.05
CA ILE A 122 1.09 28.48 1.10
C ILE A 122 2.54 28.53 0.56
N GLY A 123 2.74 28.48 -0.76
CA GLY A 123 4.05 28.55 -1.40
C GLY A 123 4.87 27.25 -1.38
N LEU A 124 4.24 26.11 -1.06
CA LEU A 124 4.86 24.78 -1.01
C LEU A 124 4.35 23.87 -2.15
N GLY A 125 3.88 24.46 -3.25
CA GLY A 125 3.36 23.74 -4.41
C GLY A 125 4.43 22.93 -5.16
N GLY A 126 3.96 21.98 -5.97
CA GLY A 126 4.80 21.02 -6.70
C GLY A 126 5.71 21.64 -7.74
N GLY A 127 5.40 22.81 -8.27
CA GLY A 127 6.30 23.53 -9.19
C GLY A 127 7.60 23.97 -8.54
N ARG A 128 7.60 24.17 -7.20
CA ARG A 128 8.80 24.59 -6.46
C ARG A 128 9.41 23.46 -5.61
N TYR A 129 8.55 22.60 -5.02
CA TYR A 129 8.95 21.52 -4.11
C TYR A 129 8.22 20.23 -4.47
N PRO A 130 8.51 19.61 -5.64
CA PRO A 130 7.75 18.49 -6.15
C PRO A 130 7.79 17.24 -5.24
N GLU A 131 8.98 16.93 -4.66
CA GLU A 131 9.13 15.78 -3.76
C GLU A 131 8.32 15.95 -2.48
N PHE A 132 8.39 17.13 -1.89
CA PHE A 132 7.66 17.45 -0.66
C PHE A 132 6.14 17.42 -0.89
N ALA A 133 5.66 18.07 -1.95
CA ALA A 133 4.24 18.12 -2.27
C ALA A 133 3.68 16.70 -2.52
N THR A 134 4.43 15.87 -3.27
CA THR A 134 4.06 14.48 -3.53
C THR A 134 4.01 13.66 -2.25
N LEU A 135 5.03 13.76 -1.37
CA LEU A 135 5.04 13.05 -0.08
C LEU A 135 3.88 13.47 0.81
N VAL A 136 3.60 14.76 0.93
CA VAL A 136 2.46 15.27 1.72
C VAL A 136 1.15 14.68 1.22
N GLY A 137 0.95 14.65 -0.09
CA GLY A 137 -0.25 14.08 -0.68
C GLY A 137 -0.37 12.58 -0.49
N LEU A 138 0.73 11.84 -0.65
CA LEU A 138 0.76 10.40 -0.39
C LEU A 138 0.44 10.11 1.07
N VAL A 139 1.11 10.79 2.01
CA VAL A 139 0.86 10.64 3.45
C VAL A 139 -0.59 10.96 3.79
N TYR A 140 -1.12 12.09 3.34
CA TYR A 140 -2.50 12.48 3.60
C TYR A 140 -3.51 11.45 3.06
N ASN A 141 -3.27 10.93 1.87
CA ASN A 141 -4.16 9.95 1.27
C ASN A 141 -4.10 8.58 1.95
N TYR A 142 -2.91 8.13 2.39
CA TYR A 142 -2.70 6.78 2.92
C TYR A 142 -2.66 6.67 4.44
N LEU A 143 -2.58 7.78 5.19
CA LEU A 143 -2.55 7.77 6.66
C LEU A 143 -3.71 6.98 7.31
N PRO A 144 -4.98 7.09 6.86
CA PRO A 144 -6.06 6.29 7.43
C PRO A 144 -5.85 4.78 7.31
N PHE A 145 -5.18 4.32 6.24
CA PHE A 145 -4.89 2.90 6.02
C PHE A 145 -3.82 2.36 6.98
N VAL A 146 -3.07 3.22 7.65
CA VAL A 146 -2.18 2.85 8.77
C VAL A 146 -2.95 2.84 10.08
N ILE A 147 -3.75 3.89 10.32
CA ILE A 147 -4.46 4.06 11.60
C ILE A 147 -5.44 2.91 11.85
N LEU A 148 -6.20 2.49 10.83
CA LEU A 148 -7.26 1.50 10.97
C LEU A 148 -6.76 0.12 11.44
N PRO A 149 -5.80 -0.55 10.78
CA PRO A 149 -5.31 -1.86 11.20
C PRO A 149 -4.57 -1.80 12.54
N LEU A 150 -3.80 -0.72 12.79
CA LEU A 150 -3.12 -0.52 14.05
C LEU A 150 -4.12 -0.36 15.20
N HIS A 151 -5.11 0.53 15.04
CA HIS A 151 -6.16 0.73 16.04
C HIS A 151 -6.91 -0.57 16.32
N SER A 152 -7.30 -1.31 15.28
CA SER A 152 -7.99 -2.61 15.43
C SER A 152 -7.15 -3.63 16.20
N THR A 153 -5.85 -3.68 15.96
CA THR A 153 -4.93 -4.57 16.67
C THR A 153 -4.74 -4.12 18.11
N MET A 154 -4.55 -2.83 18.34
CA MET A 154 -4.36 -2.26 19.69
C MET A 154 -5.60 -2.40 20.58
N LEU A 155 -6.81 -2.40 20.00
CA LEU A 155 -8.05 -2.67 20.77
C LEU A 155 -8.12 -4.11 21.29
N LYS A 156 -7.43 -5.05 20.63
CA LYS A 156 -7.40 -6.47 20.99
C LYS A 156 -6.24 -6.84 21.93
N MET A 157 -5.33 -5.88 22.20
CA MET A 157 -4.21 -6.13 23.11
C MET A 157 -4.67 -6.48 24.50
N ASP A 158 -4.04 -7.49 25.09
CA ASP A 158 -4.20 -7.85 26.49
C ASP A 158 -3.45 -6.85 27.37
N LYS A 159 -4.20 -6.10 28.17
CA LYS A 159 -3.64 -5.10 29.09
C LYS A 159 -2.88 -5.72 30.25
N SER A 160 -3.17 -6.96 30.61
CA SER A 160 -2.48 -7.66 31.69
C SER A 160 -0.98 -7.80 31.42
N GLN A 161 -0.59 -7.98 30.15
CA GLN A 161 0.82 -8.04 29.76
C GLN A 161 1.54 -6.69 29.95
N ILE A 162 0.83 -5.58 29.72
CA ILE A 162 1.37 -4.24 29.94
C ILE A 162 1.53 -3.99 31.45
N GLU A 163 0.54 -4.36 32.24
CA GLU A 163 0.56 -4.24 33.72
C GLU A 163 1.68 -5.11 34.30
N ALA A 164 1.78 -6.37 33.88
CA ALA A 164 2.85 -7.27 34.29
C ALA A 164 4.26 -6.74 33.98
N SER A 165 4.41 -6.03 32.85
CA SER A 165 5.71 -5.41 32.51
C SER A 165 6.13 -4.32 33.52
N TYR A 166 5.17 -3.53 33.99
CA TYR A 166 5.40 -2.52 35.03
C TYR A 166 5.70 -3.17 36.39
N ASP A 167 5.00 -4.26 36.75
CA ASP A 167 5.24 -5.01 37.97
C ASP A 167 6.66 -5.62 38.03
N LEU A 168 7.21 -5.98 36.82
CA LEU A 168 8.59 -6.41 36.64
C LEU A 168 9.60 -5.27 36.61
N GLY A 169 9.18 -4.02 36.87
CA GLY A 169 10.06 -2.85 36.96
C GLY A 169 10.43 -2.22 35.60
N ALA A 170 9.73 -2.58 34.51
CA ALA A 170 9.97 -1.94 33.21
C ALA A 170 9.47 -0.49 33.22
N ASN A 171 10.28 0.42 32.68
CA ASN A 171 9.84 1.79 32.47
C ASN A 171 8.95 1.89 31.20
N GLY A 172 8.28 3.04 31.00
CA GLY A 172 7.34 3.24 29.89
C GLY A 172 7.96 3.00 28.50
N PHE A 173 9.23 3.37 28.30
CA PHE A 173 9.94 3.15 27.03
C PHE A 173 10.25 1.67 26.82
N GLN A 174 10.65 0.96 27.87
CA GLN A 174 10.89 -0.48 27.83
C GLN A 174 9.59 -1.25 27.56
N THR A 175 8.51 -0.90 28.25
CA THR A 175 7.18 -1.46 28.01
C THR A 175 6.74 -1.22 26.57
N PHE A 176 6.91 -0.01 26.05
CA PHE A 176 6.57 0.32 24.67
C PHE A 176 7.34 -0.51 23.66
N THR A 177 8.67 -0.57 23.77
CA THR A 177 9.53 -1.24 22.78
C THR A 177 9.53 -2.76 22.90
N LYS A 178 9.43 -3.31 24.13
CA LYS A 178 9.56 -4.75 24.37
C LYS A 178 8.22 -5.48 24.48
N VAL A 179 7.12 -4.76 24.76
CA VAL A 179 5.79 -5.37 24.94
C VAL A 179 4.81 -4.85 23.87
N ILE A 180 4.58 -3.53 23.82
CA ILE A 180 3.52 -2.96 22.97
C ILE A 180 3.84 -3.12 21.48
N ILE A 181 5.06 -2.77 21.02
CA ILE A 181 5.44 -2.93 19.61
C ILE A 181 5.34 -4.39 19.16
N PRO A 182 5.92 -5.39 19.87
CA PRO A 182 5.77 -6.79 19.50
C PRO A 182 4.31 -7.26 19.46
N MET A 183 3.48 -6.88 20.43
CA MET A 183 2.06 -7.24 20.44
C MET A 183 1.28 -6.62 19.27
N THR A 184 1.71 -5.46 18.77
CA THR A 184 1.07 -4.76 17.64
C THR A 184 1.68 -5.08 16.29
N MET A 185 2.70 -5.96 16.24
CA MET A 185 3.40 -6.32 15.01
C MET A 185 2.46 -6.78 13.88
N PRO A 186 1.42 -7.61 14.11
CA PRO A 186 0.46 -7.96 13.06
C PRO A 186 -0.25 -6.74 12.46
N GLY A 187 -0.55 -5.74 13.28
CA GLY A 187 -1.12 -4.47 12.84
C GLY A 187 -0.14 -3.62 12.04
N ILE A 188 1.13 -3.57 12.48
CA ILE A 188 2.21 -2.86 11.77
C ILE A 188 2.42 -3.46 10.39
N VAL A 189 2.55 -4.79 10.31
CA VAL A 189 2.73 -5.52 9.05
C VAL A 189 1.57 -5.28 8.09
N SER A 190 0.32 -5.32 8.59
CA SER A 190 -0.87 -5.02 7.80
C SER A 190 -0.87 -3.57 7.31
N ALA A 191 -0.53 -2.61 8.17
CA ALA A 191 -0.44 -1.19 7.83
C ALA A 191 0.62 -0.93 6.76
N CYS A 192 1.83 -1.49 6.91
CA CYS A 192 2.89 -1.40 5.91
C CYS A 192 2.40 -1.89 4.54
N THR A 193 1.76 -3.05 4.50
CA THR A 193 1.26 -3.64 3.26
C THR A 193 0.19 -2.76 2.60
N MET A 194 -0.75 -2.23 3.41
CA MET A 194 -1.85 -1.39 2.92
C MET A 194 -1.40 -0.02 2.40
N VAL A 195 -0.21 0.44 2.75
CA VAL A 195 0.34 1.72 2.28
C VAL A 195 1.38 1.52 1.19
N PHE A 196 2.32 0.60 1.38
CA PHE A 196 3.44 0.40 0.45
C PHE A 196 2.99 0.01 -0.96
N MET A 197 2.08 -0.98 -1.06
CA MET A 197 1.64 -1.48 -2.36
C MET A 197 0.91 -0.43 -3.22
N PRO A 198 -0.14 0.26 -2.70
CA PRO A 198 -0.80 1.27 -3.51
C PRO A 198 0.08 2.49 -3.77
N THR A 199 1.07 2.79 -2.92
CA THR A 199 2.00 3.89 -3.16
C THR A 199 2.88 3.64 -4.38
N ILE A 200 3.43 2.43 -4.57
CA ILE A 200 4.23 2.09 -5.77
C ILE A 200 3.41 2.25 -7.05
N SER A 201 2.14 1.87 -7.02
CA SER A 201 1.22 1.95 -8.16
C SER A 201 0.53 3.31 -8.30
N SER A 202 0.78 4.25 -7.39
CA SER A 202 0.18 5.57 -7.44
C SER A 202 0.71 6.37 -8.62
N TYR A 203 -0.20 6.99 -9.38
CA TYR A 203 0.16 7.90 -10.47
C TYR A 203 -0.57 9.24 -10.35
N VAL A 204 -1.87 9.22 -10.10
CA VAL A 204 -2.68 10.45 -10.02
C VAL A 204 -2.18 11.40 -8.94
N ILE A 205 -1.75 10.86 -7.77
CA ILE A 205 -1.29 11.69 -6.66
C ILE A 205 0.04 12.37 -7.02
N SER A 206 1.00 11.62 -7.58
CA SER A 206 2.29 12.19 -7.99
C SER A 206 2.12 13.21 -9.10
N ASP A 207 1.38 12.88 -10.15
CA ASP A 207 1.20 13.73 -11.32
C ASP A 207 0.54 15.07 -10.96
N LEU A 208 -0.51 15.02 -10.15
CA LEU A 208 -1.22 16.24 -9.73
C LEU A 208 -0.39 17.09 -8.76
N LEU A 209 0.26 16.48 -7.77
CA LEU A 209 0.94 17.22 -6.70
C LEU A 209 2.34 17.67 -7.08
N SER A 210 3.06 16.91 -7.91
CA SER A 210 4.36 17.34 -8.43
C SER A 210 4.24 18.24 -9.65
N GLU A 211 3.03 18.47 -10.16
CA GLU A 211 2.81 19.16 -11.44
C GLU A 211 3.61 18.49 -12.58
N TYR A 212 3.57 17.16 -12.61
CA TYR A 212 4.30 16.29 -13.56
C TYR A 212 5.84 16.37 -13.47
N ASN A 213 6.41 16.98 -12.42
CA ASN A 213 7.86 17.01 -12.23
C ASN A 213 8.43 15.69 -11.69
N ILE A 214 7.60 14.87 -11.05
CA ILE A 214 7.96 13.54 -10.56
C ILE A 214 7.10 12.50 -11.25
N VAL A 215 7.76 11.64 -12.02
CA VAL A 215 7.12 10.50 -12.67
C VAL A 215 7.36 9.25 -11.82
N LEU A 216 6.32 8.69 -11.25
CA LEU A 216 6.37 7.40 -10.58
C LEU A 216 6.14 6.26 -11.57
N PHE A 217 6.45 5.04 -11.15
CA PHE A 217 6.36 3.86 -12.02
C PHE A 217 4.93 3.61 -12.52
N GLY A 218 3.92 3.92 -11.69
CA GLY A 218 2.52 3.89 -12.10
C GLY A 218 2.19 4.89 -13.21
N SER A 219 2.70 6.14 -13.11
CA SER A 219 2.56 7.17 -14.16
C SER A 219 3.20 6.73 -15.46
N TYR A 220 4.34 6.06 -15.36
CA TYR A 220 5.09 5.59 -16.53
C TYR A 220 4.36 4.45 -17.25
N ILE A 221 3.74 3.54 -16.50
CA ILE A 221 2.86 2.50 -17.06
C ILE A 221 1.66 3.14 -17.79
N ASP A 222 0.98 4.09 -17.14
CA ASP A 222 -0.16 4.80 -17.70
C ASP A 222 0.20 5.52 -19.00
N LEU A 223 1.37 6.18 -19.03
CA LEU A 223 1.90 6.85 -20.23
C LEU A 223 2.04 5.89 -21.41
N TYR A 224 2.62 4.70 -21.21
CA TYR A 224 2.78 3.72 -22.30
C TYR A 224 1.45 3.17 -22.80
N PHE A 225 0.48 2.94 -21.92
CA PHE A 225 -0.87 2.54 -22.34
C PHE A 225 -1.57 3.64 -23.13
N ASN A 226 -1.45 4.90 -22.71
CA ASN A 226 -2.02 6.05 -23.41
C ASN A 226 -1.36 6.28 -24.80
N GLN A 227 -0.10 5.92 -24.96
CA GLN A 227 0.61 5.92 -26.25
C GLN A 227 0.33 4.70 -27.13
N ALA A 228 -0.65 3.86 -26.77
CA ALA A 228 -0.96 2.60 -27.45
C ALA A 228 0.24 1.63 -27.58
N ASN A 229 1.21 1.74 -26.66
CA ASN A 229 2.33 0.81 -26.54
C ASN A 229 2.01 -0.28 -25.50
N TRP A 230 0.99 -1.07 -25.82
CA TRP A 230 0.43 -2.10 -24.92
C TRP A 230 1.47 -3.14 -24.47
N ASN A 231 2.39 -3.52 -25.36
CA ASN A 231 3.39 -4.55 -25.11
C ASN A 231 4.39 -4.11 -24.04
N PHE A 232 5.00 -2.95 -24.20
CA PHE A 232 5.95 -2.45 -23.21
C PHE A 232 5.27 -2.01 -21.92
N GLY A 233 4.09 -1.37 -22.00
CA GLY A 233 3.26 -1.04 -20.82
C GLY A 233 2.89 -2.28 -20.01
N SER A 234 2.50 -3.39 -20.69
CA SER A 234 2.23 -4.67 -20.02
C SER A 234 3.47 -5.28 -19.39
N PHE A 235 4.64 -5.15 -20.03
CA PHE A 235 5.90 -5.62 -19.44
C PHE A 235 6.22 -4.87 -18.14
N MET A 236 6.07 -3.55 -18.14
CA MET A 236 6.26 -2.73 -16.93
C MET A 236 5.23 -3.08 -15.82
N ALA A 237 3.95 -3.27 -16.21
CA ALA A 237 2.92 -3.72 -15.29
C ALA A 237 3.24 -5.09 -14.68
N LEU A 238 3.84 -6.00 -15.46
CA LEU A 238 4.30 -7.30 -14.97
C LEU A 238 5.44 -7.16 -13.94
N ILE A 239 6.42 -6.27 -14.18
CA ILE A 239 7.48 -5.96 -13.20
C ILE A 239 6.86 -5.47 -11.89
N MET A 240 5.91 -4.53 -11.97
CA MET A 240 5.21 -4.01 -10.80
C MET A 240 4.45 -5.12 -10.06
N LEU A 241 3.78 -6.01 -10.78
CA LEU A 241 3.06 -7.16 -10.19
C LEU A 241 4.02 -8.11 -9.47
N ILE A 242 5.21 -8.36 -10.02
CA ILE A 242 6.25 -9.18 -9.38
C ILE A 242 6.74 -8.49 -8.09
N LEU A 243 7.02 -7.19 -8.11
CA LEU A 243 7.47 -6.44 -6.94
C LEU A 243 6.42 -6.46 -5.82
N ILE A 244 5.14 -6.25 -6.16
CA ILE A 244 4.02 -6.36 -5.22
C ILE A 244 3.94 -7.78 -4.67
N GLY A 245 4.04 -8.80 -5.52
CA GLY A 245 4.05 -10.21 -5.11
C GLY A 245 5.16 -10.54 -4.12
N ILE A 246 6.38 -10.07 -4.39
CA ILE A 246 7.53 -10.22 -3.48
C ILE A 246 7.24 -9.53 -2.14
N SER A 247 6.72 -8.32 -2.16
CA SER A 247 6.34 -7.58 -0.95
C SER A 247 5.31 -8.35 -0.11
N VAL A 248 4.28 -8.93 -0.74
CA VAL A 248 3.28 -9.78 -0.06
C VAL A 248 3.93 -11.01 0.57
N LEU A 249 4.84 -11.67 -0.14
CA LEU A 249 5.50 -12.87 0.38
C LEU A 249 6.39 -12.54 1.60
N ILE A 250 7.13 -11.45 1.53
CA ILE A 250 7.94 -10.94 2.66
C ILE A 250 7.04 -10.67 3.86
N THR A 251 5.97 -9.91 3.65
CA THR A 251 5.00 -9.54 4.69
C THR A 251 4.34 -10.76 5.33
N ARG A 252 3.96 -11.76 4.53
CA ARG A 252 3.40 -13.03 5.03
C ARG A 252 4.36 -13.80 5.93
N LYS A 253 5.65 -13.79 5.61
CA LYS A 253 6.66 -14.49 6.42
C LYS A 253 6.73 -13.88 7.81
N PHE A 254 6.79 -12.56 7.91
CA PHE A 254 6.79 -11.85 9.20
C PHE A 254 5.51 -12.09 10.01
N SER A 255 4.33 -12.08 9.37
CA SER A 255 3.05 -12.36 10.02
C SER A 255 2.93 -13.80 10.55
N LYS A 256 3.58 -14.76 9.90
CA LYS A 256 3.51 -16.19 10.29
C LYS A 256 4.43 -16.52 11.46
N GLU A 257 5.61 -15.91 11.53
CA GLU A 257 6.54 -16.09 12.66
C GLU A 257 5.94 -15.58 13.97
N ASP A 258 5.16 -14.48 13.94
CA ASP A 258 4.51 -13.94 15.13
C ASP A 258 3.35 -14.81 15.61
N SER A 259 2.56 -15.41 14.70
CA SER A 259 1.48 -16.33 15.09
C SER A 259 2.03 -17.63 15.75
N THR A 260 3.20 -18.09 15.33
CA THR A 260 3.85 -19.27 15.91
C THR A 260 4.44 -18.94 17.29
N ARG A 261 4.99 -17.75 17.48
CA ARG A 261 5.46 -17.28 18.80
C ARG A 261 4.30 -17.08 19.79
N ALA A 262 3.17 -16.52 19.33
CA ALA A 262 1.99 -16.35 20.17
C ALA A 262 1.33 -17.67 20.61
N SER A 263 1.53 -18.77 19.87
CA SER A 263 1.00 -20.10 20.20
C SER A 263 1.89 -20.90 21.15
N LEU A 264 3.08 -20.40 21.51
CA LEU A 264 4.04 -21.06 22.42
C LEU A 264 3.92 -20.56 23.87
N TRP A 265 3.04 -19.61 24.13
CA TRP A 265 2.68 -19.06 25.46
C TRP A 265 1.16 -19.16 25.67
#